data_44b36df6bd057d77bfd36533d83f8694
#
_entry.id   44b36df6bd057d77bfd36533d83f8694
#
_cell.length_a   1.000
_cell.length_b   1.000
_cell.length_c   1.000
_cell.angle_alpha   90.00
_cell.angle_beta   90.00
_cell.angle_gamma   90.00
#
_symmetry.space_group_name_H-M   'P 1'
#
loop_
_entity.id
_entity.type
_entity.pdbx_description
1 polymer ?
#
loop_
_entity_poly.entity_id
_entity_poly.type
_entity_poly.pdbx_seq_one_letter_code
_entity_poly.pdbx_strand_id
1 'polypeptide(L)'
;MLFSVASLPLSETPLAADVQFAEPSPSATILPGIGRNDDRQPVNPADFPWRALGRVQTALGSRCTGFMVGPRTAITAAHCLFRERTRLIIQPRLIHFLLATSRGAAAGVALVADFTIAPGYDPFHESESAGADWAVLTLSAPLVREGEYLRLDRTLPPRGTPALLGGYSKDHIEIIEADLHCLITEQIRDARGGVLLHHTCHATSGTSGAPLLFRLGSGEWRVAGVQIGSVVDHAGGIAVPAAAIPTSAIGR
;
A
#
# COMPACT_ATOMS: atom_id res chain seq x y z
N MET A 1 43.99 -7.16 87.03
CA MET A 1 44.39 -6.35 85.85
C MET A 1 43.48 -6.71 84.75
N LEU A 2 42.51 -5.88 84.47
CA LEU A 2 41.55 -6.05 83.41
C LEU A 2 42.00 -5.21 82.20
N PHE A 3 42.28 -5.83 81.04
CA PHE A 3 42.59 -5.11 79.84
C PHE A 3 41.30 -4.88 79.06
N SER A 4 41.00 -3.59 78.88
CA SER A 4 39.88 -3.13 78.08
C SER A 4 40.32 -3.09 76.61
N VAL A 5 39.63 -3.82 75.75
CA VAL A 5 39.87 -3.82 74.25
C VAL A 5 38.94 -2.79 73.67
N ALA A 6 39.48 -1.72 73.11
CA ALA A 6 38.74 -0.70 72.37
C ALA A 6 38.41 -1.20 70.92
N SER A 7 37.13 -1.24 70.61
CA SER A 7 36.68 -1.54 69.26
C SER A 7 36.72 -0.27 68.43
N LEU A 8 37.39 -0.32 67.26
CA LEU A 8 37.40 0.70 66.23
C LEU A 8 36.16 0.54 65.34
N PRO A 9 35.48 1.61 64.90
CA PRO A 9 34.37 1.53 63.96
C PRO A 9 34.87 1.27 62.55
N LEU A 10 34.24 0.27 61.86
CA LEU A 10 34.40 0.02 60.45
C LEU A 10 33.77 1.15 59.65
N SER A 11 34.58 1.79 58.82
CA SER A 11 34.15 2.81 57.88
C SER A 11 33.41 2.14 56.72
N GLU A 12 32.09 2.40 56.59
CA GLU A 12 31.32 1.99 55.44
C GLU A 12 31.70 2.85 54.24
N THR A 13 32.24 2.22 53.20
CA THR A 13 32.43 2.83 51.88
C THR A 13 31.06 3.01 51.19
N PRO A 14 30.73 4.18 50.62
CA PRO A 14 29.46 4.35 49.93
C PRO A 14 29.46 3.49 48.65
N LEU A 15 28.38 2.71 48.47
CA LEU A 15 28.10 1.99 47.22
C LEU A 15 28.15 2.98 46.03
N ALA A 16 28.87 2.57 45.00
CA ALA A 16 28.87 3.28 43.71
C ALA A 16 27.43 3.41 43.20
N ALA A 17 27.04 4.62 42.89
CA ALA A 17 25.75 4.88 42.24
C ALA A 17 25.69 4.10 40.90
N ASP A 18 24.63 3.30 40.71
CA ASP A 18 24.33 2.63 39.46
C ASP A 18 24.20 3.68 38.36
N VAL A 19 25.21 3.75 37.48
CA VAL A 19 25.13 4.51 36.23
C VAL A 19 24.25 3.71 35.29
N GLN A 20 22.97 3.99 35.25
CA GLN A 20 22.07 3.52 34.21
C GLN A 20 22.47 4.20 32.89
N PHE A 21 23.14 3.45 32.05
CA PHE A 21 23.28 3.84 30.65
C PHE A 21 21.87 3.81 30.02
N ALA A 22 21.33 5.01 29.72
CA ALA A 22 20.12 5.10 28.93
C ALA A 22 20.43 4.43 27.58
N GLU A 23 19.77 3.29 27.31
CA GLU A 23 19.80 2.68 25.99
C GLU A 23 19.31 3.72 24.98
N PRO A 24 20.00 3.91 23.85
CA PRO A 24 19.51 4.81 22.82
C PRO A 24 18.13 4.29 22.37
N SER A 25 17.10 5.11 22.56
CA SER A 25 15.79 4.81 22.00
C SER A 25 15.98 4.47 20.52
N PRO A 26 15.46 3.34 20.02
CA PRO A 26 15.57 3.02 18.62
C PRO A 26 14.98 4.18 17.83
N SER A 27 15.80 4.87 17.04
CA SER A 27 15.32 5.88 16.10
C SER A 27 14.24 5.20 15.27
N ALA A 28 12.99 5.63 15.42
CA ALA A 28 11.89 5.08 14.66
C ALA A 28 12.26 5.20 13.17
N THR A 29 12.45 4.07 12.51
CA THR A 29 12.77 4.05 11.08
C THR A 29 11.57 4.64 10.35
N ILE A 30 11.75 5.81 9.75
CA ILE A 30 10.70 6.44 8.94
C ILE A 30 10.49 5.56 7.71
N LEU A 31 9.29 5.01 7.58
CA LEU A 31 8.92 4.22 6.42
C LEU A 31 8.69 5.15 5.22
N PRO A 32 9.19 4.79 4.02
CA PRO A 32 8.90 5.54 2.80
C PRO A 32 7.39 5.76 2.64
N GLY A 33 6.98 6.98 2.33
CA GLY A 33 5.58 7.35 2.10
C GLY A 33 4.75 7.58 3.36
N ILE A 34 5.30 7.38 4.58
CA ILE A 34 4.58 7.62 5.85
C ILE A 34 4.98 8.95 6.49
N GLY A 35 6.27 9.34 6.39
CA GLY A 35 6.73 10.54 7.07
C GLY A 35 6.85 10.36 8.58
N ARG A 36 6.85 11.49 9.31
CA ARG A 36 7.04 11.48 10.78
C ARG A 36 5.78 11.14 11.57
N ASN A 37 4.63 11.52 11.06
CA ASN A 37 3.33 11.23 11.65
C ASN A 37 2.61 10.29 10.69
N ASP A 38 2.01 9.26 11.24
CA ASP A 38 1.22 8.30 10.46
C ASP A 38 -0.26 8.62 10.63
N ASP A 39 -0.88 9.17 9.58
CA ASP A 39 -2.30 9.54 9.58
C ASP A 39 -3.19 8.41 9.05
N ARG A 40 -2.63 7.23 8.79
CA ARG A 40 -3.43 6.06 8.42
C ARG A 40 -4.22 5.56 9.64
N GLN A 41 -5.42 5.08 9.37
CA GLN A 41 -6.27 4.45 10.37
C GLN A 41 -6.90 3.17 9.83
N PRO A 42 -7.16 2.17 10.70
CA PRO A 42 -7.90 0.98 10.31
C PRO A 42 -9.30 1.35 9.80
N VAL A 43 -9.70 0.71 8.71
CA VAL A 43 -11.04 0.87 8.13
C VAL A 43 -11.78 -0.46 8.12
N ASN A 44 -13.12 -0.39 8.15
CA ASN A 44 -13.93 -1.60 8.11
C ASN A 44 -13.96 -2.16 6.66
N PRO A 45 -13.41 -3.37 6.42
CA PRO A 45 -13.37 -3.96 5.09
C PRO A 45 -14.75 -4.35 4.54
N ALA A 46 -15.81 -4.33 5.36
CA ALA A 46 -17.17 -4.57 4.91
C ALA A 46 -17.84 -3.33 4.30
N ASP A 47 -17.31 -2.15 4.57
CA ASP A 47 -17.88 -0.89 4.11
C ASP A 47 -17.35 -0.51 2.71
N PHE A 48 -18.21 0.11 1.88
CA PHE A 48 -17.79 0.68 0.61
C PHE A 48 -17.08 2.04 0.85
N PRO A 49 -15.93 2.31 0.26
CA PRO A 49 -15.32 1.61 -0.89
C PRO A 49 -14.40 0.42 -0.53
N TRP A 50 -14.06 0.21 0.72
CA TRP A 50 -13.05 -0.74 1.21
C TRP A 50 -13.37 -2.20 0.91
N ARG A 51 -14.68 -2.57 0.87
CA ARG A 51 -15.11 -3.92 0.51
C ARG A 51 -14.78 -4.34 -0.92
N ALA A 52 -14.44 -3.37 -1.79
CA ALA A 52 -14.00 -3.64 -3.15
C ALA A 52 -12.48 -3.84 -3.25
N LEU A 53 -11.71 -3.64 -2.18
CA LEU A 53 -10.28 -3.86 -2.14
C LEU A 53 -9.96 -5.32 -1.80
N GLY A 54 -8.83 -5.79 -2.31
CA GLY A 54 -8.31 -7.10 -2.00
C GLY A 54 -6.80 -7.11 -1.92
N ARG A 55 -6.28 -8.12 -1.23
CA ARG A 55 -4.84 -8.40 -1.20
C ARG A 55 -4.48 -9.25 -2.41
N VAL A 56 -3.55 -8.78 -3.21
CA VAL A 56 -2.90 -9.53 -4.28
C VAL A 56 -1.72 -10.27 -3.65
N GLN A 57 -1.83 -11.57 -3.52
CA GLN A 57 -0.83 -12.39 -2.85
C GLN A 57 -0.30 -13.46 -3.79
N THR A 58 1.00 -13.57 -3.90
CA THR A 58 1.64 -14.62 -4.69
C THR A 58 2.03 -15.81 -3.82
N ALA A 59 2.05 -17.01 -4.38
CA ALA A 59 2.58 -18.20 -3.72
C ALA A 59 4.07 -18.07 -3.34
N LEU A 60 4.74 -17.03 -3.84
CA LEU A 60 6.15 -16.73 -3.58
C LEU A 60 6.35 -15.74 -2.42
N GLY A 61 5.27 -15.33 -1.76
CA GLY A 61 5.29 -14.48 -0.57
C GLY A 61 5.19 -12.99 -0.82
N SER A 62 5.20 -12.49 -2.08
CA SER A 62 4.94 -11.07 -2.34
C SER A 62 3.48 -10.73 -2.12
N ARG A 63 3.23 -9.52 -1.65
CA ARG A 63 1.91 -9.00 -1.28
C ARG A 63 1.78 -7.57 -1.75
N CYS A 64 0.68 -7.31 -2.43
CA CYS A 64 0.25 -6.00 -2.90
C CYS A 64 -1.25 -5.82 -2.58
N THR A 65 -1.75 -4.65 -2.90
CA THR A 65 -3.18 -4.34 -2.91
C THR A 65 -3.71 -4.39 -4.34
N GLY A 66 -4.99 -4.64 -4.48
CA GLY A 66 -5.73 -4.50 -5.73
C GLY A 66 -7.18 -4.16 -5.41
N PHE A 67 -7.96 -3.85 -6.42
CA PHE A 67 -9.36 -3.49 -6.25
C PHE A 67 -10.23 -3.99 -7.40
N MET A 68 -11.47 -4.33 -7.10
CA MET A 68 -12.46 -4.80 -8.07
C MET A 68 -12.97 -3.66 -8.93
N VAL A 69 -13.07 -3.89 -10.24
CA VAL A 69 -13.67 -2.99 -11.24
C VAL A 69 -14.74 -3.70 -12.08
N GLY A 70 -15.05 -4.93 -11.75
CA GLY A 70 -16.09 -5.78 -12.32
C GLY A 70 -16.24 -7.05 -11.49
N PRO A 71 -17.23 -7.91 -11.75
CA PRO A 71 -17.48 -9.12 -10.96
C PRO A 71 -16.27 -10.08 -10.88
N ARG A 72 -15.49 -10.16 -11.96
CA ARG A 72 -14.30 -11.02 -12.09
C ARG A 72 -13.05 -10.25 -12.49
N THR A 73 -13.10 -8.92 -12.44
CA THR A 73 -12.02 -8.07 -12.92
C THR A 73 -11.50 -7.21 -11.78
N ALA A 74 -10.18 -7.31 -11.54
CA ALA A 74 -9.50 -6.47 -10.56
C ALA A 74 -8.33 -5.72 -11.22
N ILE A 75 -7.89 -4.64 -10.59
CA ILE A 75 -6.71 -3.87 -11.00
C ILE A 75 -5.69 -3.90 -9.87
N THR A 76 -4.42 -3.92 -10.25
CA THR A 76 -3.25 -3.78 -9.36
C THR A 76 -2.12 -3.08 -10.11
N ALA A 77 -0.97 -2.86 -9.45
CA ALA A 77 0.25 -2.41 -10.11
C ALA A 77 0.91 -3.56 -10.89
N ALA A 78 1.54 -3.26 -12.02
CA ALA A 78 2.20 -4.27 -12.86
C ALA A 78 3.39 -4.91 -12.14
N HIS A 79 4.20 -4.13 -11.42
CA HIS A 79 5.35 -4.64 -10.67
C HIS A 79 4.98 -5.73 -9.64
N CYS A 80 3.73 -5.75 -9.17
CA CYS A 80 3.21 -6.77 -8.26
C CYS A 80 3.17 -8.18 -8.86
N LEU A 81 3.22 -8.28 -10.19
CA LEU A 81 3.17 -9.53 -10.95
C LEU A 81 4.56 -10.06 -11.33
N PHE A 82 5.61 -9.41 -10.84
CA PHE A 82 7.00 -9.81 -11.08
C PHE A 82 7.70 -10.21 -9.78
N ARG A 83 8.66 -11.13 -9.89
CA ARG A 83 9.54 -11.47 -8.78
C ARG A 83 10.52 -10.33 -8.53
N GLU A 84 10.54 -9.77 -7.35
CA GLU A 84 11.36 -8.63 -6.97
C GLU A 84 12.87 -8.80 -7.34
N ARG A 85 13.44 -9.98 -7.10
CA ARG A 85 14.88 -10.22 -7.33
C ARG A 85 15.24 -10.57 -8.77
N THR A 86 14.38 -11.27 -9.50
CA THR A 86 14.69 -11.82 -10.83
C THR A 86 13.95 -11.09 -11.96
N ARG A 87 13.00 -10.22 -11.62
CA ARG A 87 12.12 -9.53 -12.56
C ARG A 87 11.35 -10.46 -13.51
N LEU A 88 11.32 -11.75 -13.19
CA LEU A 88 10.53 -12.72 -13.96
C LEU A 88 9.06 -12.61 -13.60
N ILE A 89 8.23 -12.67 -14.63
CA ILE A 89 6.77 -12.64 -14.48
C ILE A 89 6.28 -13.86 -13.70
N ILE A 90 5.33 -13.65 -12.79
CA ILE A 90 4.70 -14.68 -11.98
C ILE A 90 3.53 -15.27 -12.77
N GLN A 91 3.44 -16.59 -12.87
CA GLN A 91 2.34 -17.23 -13.57
C GLN A 91 0.99 -16.94 -12.88
N PRO A 92 -0.09 -16.67 -13.62
CA PRO A 92 -1.41 -16.31 -13.06
C PRO A 92 -1.87 -17.26 -11.95
N ARG A 93 -1.77 -18.57 -12.15
CA ARG A 93 -2.19 -19.61 -11.18
C ARG A 93 -1.46 -19.56 -9.82
N LEU A 94 -0.37 -18.81 -9.71
CA LEU A 94 0.38 -18.60 -8.46
C LEU A 94 -0.03 -17.31 -7.75
N ILE A 95 -1.04 -16.60 -8.27
CA ILE A 95 -1.52 -15.33 -7.73
C ILE A 95 -2.95 -15.52 -7.23
N HIS A 96 -3.18 -15.11 -6.00
CA HIS A 96 -4.49 -15.12 -5.34
C HIS A 96 -4.96 -13.67 -5.14
N PHE A 97 -6.24 -13.45 -5.34
CA PHE A 97 -6.93 -12.23 -4.93
C PHE A 97 -7.82 -12.54 -3.74
N LEU A 98 -7.52 -11.94 -2.59
CA LEU A 98 -8.23 -12.13 -1.32
C LEU A 98 -9.05 -10.88 -1.04
N LEU A 99 -10.34 -10.92 -1.35
CA LEU A 99 -11.25 -9.78 -1.23
C LEU A 99 -11.51 -9.42 0.23
N ALA A 100 -11.46 -8.13 0.56
CA ALA A 100 -11.83 -7.55 1.86
C ALA A 100 -11.21 -8.33 3.05
N THR A 101 -9.92 -8.68 2.92
CA THR A 101 -9.22 -9.48 3.94
C THR A 101 -9.05 -8.68 5.23
N SER A 102 -9.34 -9.33 6.36
CA SER A 102 -9.08 -8.79 7.69
C SER A 102 -8.72 -9.92 8.65
N ARG A 103 -7.58 -9.80 9.33
CA ARG A 103 -7.13 -10.72 10.40
C ARG A 103 -7.24 -12.19 10.02
N GLY A 104 -6.77 -12.53 8.82
CA GLY A 104 -6.77 -13.90 8.31
C GLY A 104 -8.07 -14.38 7.65
N ALA A 105 -9.17 -13.62 7.74
CA ALA A 105 -10.41 -13.91 7.06
C ALA A 105 -10.56 -13.04 5.80
N ALA A 106 -11.07 -13.61 4.70
CA ALA A 106 -11.39 -12.90 3.47
C ALA A 106 -12.87 -13.07 3.14
N ALA A 107 -13.52 -12.04 2.61
CA ALA A 107 -14.91 -12.12 2.14
C ALA A 107 -15.06 -13.04 0.92
N GLY A 108 -13.98 -13.20 0.16
CA GLY A 108 -13.88 -14.12 -0.97
C GLY A 108 -12.44 -14.30 -1.41
N VAL A 109 -12.15 -15.44 -2.03
CA VAL A 109 -10.82 -15.77 -2.57
C VAL A 109 -10.99 -16.34 -3.97
N ALA A 110 -10.18 -15.83 -4.91
CA ALA A 110 -10.09 -16.38 -6.26
C ALA A 110 -8.63 -16.45 -6.70
N LEU A 111 -8.32 -17.43 -7.55
CA LEU A 111 -7.09 -17.45 -8.32
C LEU A 111 -7.16 -16.42 -9.46
N VAL A 112 -6.03 -15.88 -9.84
CA VAL A 112 -5.92 -15.16 -11.10
C VAL A 112 -5.88 -16.19 -12.24
N ALA A 113 -6.84 -16.12 -13.14
CA ALA A 113 -6.90 -16.99 -14.32
C ALA A 113 -6.00 -16.45 -15.45
N ASP A 114 -5.98 -15.12 -15.59
CA ASP A 114 -5.18 -14.41 -16.59
C ASP A 114 -4.96 -12.97 -16.16
N PHE A 115 -4.04 -12.26 -16.80
CA PHE A 115 -3.83 -10.84 -16.60
C PHE A 115 -3.32 -10.14 -17.85
N THR A 116 -3.62 -8.86 -17.94
CA THR A 116 -3.07 -7.95 -18.95
C THR A 116 -2.20 -6.91 -18.24
N ILE A 117 -0.93 -6.80 -18.66
CA ILE A 117 -0.01 -5.75 -18.20
C ILE A 117 -0.03 -4.61 -19.22
N ALA A 118 0.12 -3.38 -18.78
CA ALA A 118 0.20 -2.23 -19.67
C ALA A 118 1.29 -2.40 -20.75
N PRO A 119 0.99 -2.09 -22.00
CA PRO A 119 2.02 -1.97 -23.02
C PRO A 119 3.06 -0.93 -22.60
N GLY A 120 4.35 -1.29 -22.72
CA GLY A 120 5.46 -0.40 -22.39
C GLY A 120 5.95 -0.46 -20.93
N TYR A 121 5.32 -1.21 -20.04
CA TYR A 121 5.88 -1.50 -18.73
C TYR A 121 7.14 -2.34 -18.85
N ASP A 122 8.20 -1.91 -18.17
CA ASP A 122 9.52 -2.57 -18.17
C ASP A 122 9.97 -2.84 -16.74
N PRO A 123 9.97 -4.11 -16.27
CA PRO A 123 10.31 -4.45 -14.90
C PRO A 123 11.80 -4.23 -14.56
N PHE A 124 12.66 -4.00 -15.56
CA PHE A 124 14.08 -3.67 -15.34
C PHE A 124 14.32 -2.16 -15.25
N HIS A 125 13.37 -1.34 -15.74
CA HIS A 125 13.42 0.12 -15.77
C HIS A 125 12.10 0.70 -15.25
N GLU A 126 11.70 0.29 -14.02
CA GLU A 126 10.41 0.62 -13.43
C GLU A 126 10.16 2.13 -13.34
N SER A 127 11.16 2.91 -12.91
CA SER A 127 11.03 4.37 -12.78
C SER A 127 10.85 5.07 -14.13
N GLU A 128 11.45 4.52 -15.20
CA GLU A 128 11.35 5.09 -16.54
C GLU A 128 10.01 4.79 -17.20
N SER A 129 9.38 3.68 -16.83
CA SER A 129 8.11 3.17 -17.36
C SER A 129 6.96 3.24 -16.34
N ALA A 130 7.09 4.07 -15.33
CA ALA A 130 6.17 4.16 -14.20
C ALA A 130 4.72 4.47 -14.61
N GLY A 131 4.51 5.27 -15.66
CA GLY A 131 3.18 5.55 -16.21
C GLY A 131 2.48 4.35 -16.84
N ALA A 132 3.21 3.26 -17.08
CA ALA A 132 2.68 1.97 -17.53
C ALA A 132 2.61 0.92 -16.41
N ASP A 133 2.84 1.28 -15.14
CA ASP A 133 2.84 0.34 -14.02
C ASP A 133 1.42 0.02 -13.53
N TRP A 134 0.60 -0.58 -14.40
CA TRP A 134 -0.72 -1.10 -14.08
C TRP A 134 -0.96 -2.46 -14.71
N ALA A 135 -1.81 -3.27 -14.08
CA ALA A 135 -2.27 -4.54 -14.61
C ALA A 135 -3.74 -4.77 -14.30
N VAL A 136 -4.43 -5.43 -15.23
CA VAL A 136 -5.81 -5.91 -15.07
C VAL A 136 -5.77 -7.41 -14.87
N LEU A 137 -6.38 -7.89 -13.78
CA LEU A 137 -6.48 -9.29 -13.41
C LEU A 137 -7.85 -9.84 -13.81
N THR A 138 -7.88 -10.98 -14.49
CA THR A 138 -9.09 -11.80 -14.69
C THR A 138 -9.11 -12.90 -13.65
N LEU A 139 -10.12 -12.89 -12.78
CA LEU A 139 -10.25 -13.86 -11.69
C LEU A 139 -10.96 -15.13 -12.17
N SER A 140 -10.61 -16.28 -11.59
CA SER A 140 -11.19 -17.58 -11.89
C SER A 140 -12.68 -17.69 -11.53
N ALA A 141 -13.15 -16.85 -10.59
CA ALA A 141 -14.54 -16.79 -10.15
C ALA A 141 -14.96 -15.34 -9.85
N PRO A 142 -16.25 -14.99 -9.95
CA PRO A 142 -16.75 -13.70 -9.51
C PRO A 142 -16.64 -13.57 -7.99
N LEU A 143 -16.16 -12.42 -7.50
CA LEU A 143 -16.02 -12.13 -6.07
C LEU A 143 -17.02 -11.07 -5.58
N VAL A 144 -17.54 -10.26 -6.49
CA VAL A 144 -18.50 -9.19 -6.21
C VAL A 144 -19.64 -9.23 -7.21
N ARG A 145 -20.78 -8.64 -6.84
CA ARG A 145 -21.95 -8.47 -7.72
C ARG A 145 -21.82 -7.19 -8.53
N GLU A 146 -22.71 -7.06 -9.51
CA GLU A 146 -22.84 -5.80 -10.27
C GLU A 146 -23.14 -4.63 -9.31
N GLY A 147 -22.40 -3.53 -9.46
CA GLY A 147 -22.50 -2.35 -8.61
C GLY A 147 -21.73 -2.40 -7.28
N GLU A 148 -21.08 -3.52 -6.95
CA GLU A 148 -20.26 -3.66 -5.72
C GLU A 148 -18.76 -3.44 -5.95
N TYR A 149 -18.37 -2.89 -7.09
CA TYR A 149 -17.01 -2.60 -7.49
C TYR A 149 -16.79 -1.11 -7.77
N LEU A 150 -15.54 -0.70 -7.82
CA LEU A 150 -15.14 0.68 -8.06
C LEU A 150 -15.19 1.04 -9.54
N ARG A 151 -15.49 2.31 -9.83
CA ARG A 151 -15.48 2.86 -11.20
C ARG A 151 -14.26 3.74 -11.39
N LEU A 152 -13.57 3.54 -12.53
CA LEU A 152 -12.46 4.37 -12.92
C LEU A 152 -12.94 5.73 -13.39
N ASP A 153 -12.29 6.80 -12.94
CA ASP A 153 -12.43 8.10 -13.58
C ASP A 153 -11.64 8.12 -14.90
N ARG A 154 -12.23 8.74 -15.91
CA ARG A 154 -11.62 8.84 -17.24
C ARG A 154 -10.97 10.19 -17.49
N THR A 155 -11.03 11.06 -16.50
CA THR A 155 -10.42 12.39 -16.53
C THR A 155 -9.26 12.46 -15.54
N LEU A 156 -8.34 13.36 -15.79
CA LEU A 156 -7.28 13.63 -14.84
C LEU A 156 -7.84 14.58 -13.75
N PRO A 157 -7.73 14.24 -12.47
CA PRO A 157 -8.23 15.10 -11.40
C PRO A 157 -7.43 16.41 -11.36
N PRO A 158 -8.10 17.54 -11.04
CA PRO A 158 -7.42 18.81 -10.81
C PRO A 158 -6.44 18.73 -9.64
N ARG A 159 -5.43 19.61 -9.67
CA ARG A 159 -4.56 19.83 -8.52
C ARG A 159 -5.36 20.25 -7.30
N GLY A 160 -5.03 19.68 -6.13
CA GLY A 160 -5.74 19.98 -4.88
C GLY A 160 -7.02 19.17 -4.69
N THR A 161 -7.29 18.17 -5.55
CA THR A 161 -8.43 17.26 -5.36
C THR A 161 -8.26 16.48 -4.05
N PRO A 162 -9.22 16.56 -3.10
CA PRO A 162 -9.23 15.74 -1.91
C PRO A 162 -9.28 14.25 -2.29
N ALA A 163 -8.44 13.46 -1.64
CA ALA A 163 -8.26 12.05 -1.96
C ALA A 163 -8.19 11.19 -0.71
N LEU A 164 -8.34 9.89 -0.89
CA LEU A 164 -8.16 8.85 0.10
C LEU A 164 -7.35 7.72 -0.53
N LEU A 165 -6.51 7.09 0.27
CA LEU A 165 -5.76 5.93 -0.18
C LEU A 165 -5.72 4.90 0.94
N GLY A 166 -6.20 3.70 0.68
CA GLY A 166 -6.15 2.59 1.63
C GLY A 166 -5.68 1.31 0.98
N GLY A 167 -5.00 0.46 1.75
CA GLY A 167 -4.48 -0.79 1.25
C GLY A 167 -3.87 -1.67 2.34
N TYR A 168 -3.26 -2.77 1.92
CA TYR A 168 -2.60 -3.76 2.77
C TYR A 168 -1.11 -3.44 2.88
N SER A 169 -0.77 -2.53 3.77
CA SER A 169 0.62 -2.12 3.99
C SER A 169 1.45 -3.24 4.62
N LYS A 170 2.74 -3.30 4.30
CA LYS A 170 3.64 -4.37 4.78
C LYS A 170 3.82 -4.37 6.30
N ASP A 171 3.70 -3.24 6.94
CA ASP A 171 3.72 -3.06 8.39
C ASP A 171 2.40 -3.49 9.08
N HIS A 172 1.26 -3.46 8.35
CA HIS A 172 -0.07 -3.88 8.83
C HIS A 172 -0.81 -4.77 7.82
N ILE A 173 -0.18 -5.86 7.43
CA ILE A 173 -0.60 -6.72 6.31
C ILE A 173 -1.94 -7.45 6.50
N GLU A 174 -2.45 -7.50 7.72
CA GLU A 174 -3.67 -8.25 8.05
C GLU A 174 -4.94 -7.40 8.03
N ILE A 175 -4.82 -6.10 7.83
CA ILE A 175 -5.95 -5.16 7.79
C ILE A 175 -5.78 -4.15 6.67
N ILE A 176 -6.87 -3.48 6.28
CA ILE A 176 -6.80 -2.29 5.44
C ILE A 176 -6.61 -1.10 6.37
N GLU A 177 -5.54 -0.34 6.13
CA GLU A 177 -5.38 1.00 6.70
C GLU A 177 -5.49 2.03 5.59
N ALA A 178 -6.07 3.18 5.91
CA ALA A 178 -6.30 4.24 4.96
C ALA A 178 -5.95 5.61 5.53
N ASP A 179 -5.33 6.45 4.71
CA ASP A 179 -5.31 7.89 4.89
C ASP A 179 -6.56 8.47 4.24
N LEU A 180 -7.39 9.14 5.05
CA LEU A 180 -8.69 9.65 4.64
C LEU A 180 -8.68 11.15 4.28
N HIS A 181 -7.52 11.83 4.41
CA HIS A 181 -7.43 13.29 4.35
C HIS A 181 -6.25 13.81 3.52
N CYS A 182 -5.90 13.10 2.47
CA CYS A 182 -4.80 13.48 1.58
C CYS A 182 -5.28 14.24 0.32
N LEU A 183 -4.33 14.68 -0.49
CA LEU A 183 -4.59 15.48 -1.68
C LEU A 183 -3.82 14.92 -2.89
N ILE A 184 -4.41 15.04 -4.07
CA ILE A 184 -3.68 14.93 -5.33
C ILE A 184 -3.06 16.30 -5.59
N THR A 185 -1.71 16.36 -5.66
CA THR A 185 -0.98 17.61 -5.67
C THR A 185 -0.59 18.10 -7.05
N GLU A 186 -0.18 17.19 -7.92
CA GLU A 186 0.28 17.53 -9.26
C GLU A 186 0.28 16.34 -10.21
N GLN A 187 0.44 16.64 -11.49
CA GLN A 187 0.70 15.67 -12.54
C GLN A 187 2.16 15.81 -12.95
N ILE A 188 2.88 14.69 -12.92
CA ILE A 188 4.27 14.60 -13.36
C ILE A 188 4.39 13.59 -14.52
N ARG A 189 5.56 13.49 -15.12
CA ARG A 189 5.81 12.51 -16.17
C ARG A 189 7.03 11.66 -15.84
N ASP A 190 6.94 10.38 -16.20
CA ASP A 190 8.11 9.51 -16.22
C ASP A 190 9.04 9.82 -17.41
N ALA A 191 10.18 9.14 -17.49
CA ALA A 191 11.17 9.34 -18.56
C ALA A 191 10.64 8.98 -19.97
N ARG A 192 9.60 8.15 -20.07
CA ARG A 192 8.95 7.75 -21.33
C ARG A 192 7.73 8.61 -21.66
N GLY A 193 7.47 9.66 -20.88
CA GLY A 193 6.37 10.62 -21.06
C GLY A 193 5.04 10.18 -20.47
N GLY A 194 4.98 9.04 -19.78
CA GLY A 194 3.81 8.54 -19.08
C GLY A 194 3.38 9.51 -17.97
N VAL A 195 2.07 9.79 -17.87
CA VAL A 195 1.53 10.68 -16.84
C VAL A 195 1.41 9.94 -15.51
N LEU A 196 1.78 10.62 -14.43
CA LEU A 196 1.66 10.16 -13.05
C LEU A 196 0.97 11.22 -12.21
N LEU A 197 0.23 10.80 -11.20
CA LEU A 197 -0.36 11.65 -10.17
C LEU A 197 0.54 11.59 -8.93
N HIS A 198 1.02 12.74 -8.47
CA HIS A 198 1.64 12.87 -7.16
C HIS A 198 0.56 13.18 -6.12
N HIS A 199 0.67 12.59 -4.92
CA HIS A 199 -0.28 12.75 -3.83
C HIS A 199 0.41 12.76 -2.47
N THR A 200 -0.28 13.29 -1.46
CA THR A 200 0.23 13.38 -0.08
C THR A 200 -0.22 12.23 0.82
N CYS A 201 -0.96 11.25 0.30
CA CYS A 201 -1.48 10.16 1.11
C CYS A 201 -0.37 9.32 1.71
N HIS A 202 -0.51 8.96 2.98
CA HIS A 202 0.37 8.03 3.67
C HIS A 202 0.21 6.63 3.10
N ALA A 203 1.26 6.11 2.46
CA ALA A 203 1.26 4.79 1.84
C ALA A 203 2.68 4.23 1.75
N THR A 204 2.91 3.03 2.23
CA THR A 204 4.21 2.34 2.17
C THR A 204 4.11 1.02 1.40
N SER A 205 5.19 0.25 1.39
CA SER A 205 5.24 -1.06 0.71
C SER A 205 4.03 -1.93 1.02
N GLY A 206 3.47 -2.60 0.01
CA GLY A 206 2.25 -3.41 0.11
C GLY A 206 0.99 -2.64 -0.30
N THR A 207 0.97 -1.30 -0.19
CA THR A 207 -0.12 -0.46 -0.72
C THR A 207 -0.08 -0.38 -2.26
N SER A 208 1.01 -0.80 -2.90
CA SER A 208 1.12 -0.91 -4.37
C SER A 208 -0.10 -1.60 -4.97
N GLY A 209 -0.69 -1.00 -6.00
CA GLY A 209 -1.91 -1.46 -6.64
C GLY A 209 -3.21 -1.00 -5.97
N ALA A 210 -3.15 -0.26 -4.86
CA ALA A 210 -4.33 0.31 -4.21
C ALA A 210 -4.97 1.42 -5.06
N PRO A 211 -6.30 1.63 -4.95
CA PRO A 211 -6.97 2.72 -5.63
C PRO A 211 -6.72 4.05 -4.90
N LEU A 212 -6.23 5.06 -5.61
CA LEU A 212 -6.31 6.44 -5.16
C LEU A 212 -7.74 6.92 -5.41
N LEU A 213 -8.49 7.17 -4.37
CA LEU A 213 -9.93 7.42 -4.41
C LEU A 213 -10.25 8.89 -4.21
N PHE A 214 -11.33 9.35 -4.82
CA PHE A 214 -11.94 10.63 -4.54
C PHE A 214 -13.47 10.55 -4.67
N ARG A 215 -14.17 11.57 -4.18
CA ARG A 215 -15.62 11.65 -4.34
C ARG A 215 -16.00 12.73 -5.34
N LEU A 216 -16.94 12.38 -6.23
CA LEU A 216 -17.62 13.36 -7.06
C LEU A 216 -18.54 14.24 -6.19
N GLY A 217 -18.96 15.39 -6.71
CA GLY A 217 -19.97 16.25 -6.06
C GLY A 217 -21.29 15.53 -5.78
N SER A 218 -21.60 14.46 -6.50
CA SER A 218 -22.74 13.55 -6.24
C SER A 218 -22.56 12.64 -5.02
N GLY A 219 -21.36 12.59 -4.43
CA GLY A 219 -21.00 11.66 -3.37
C GLY A 219 -20.52 10.30 -3.86
N GLU A 220 -20.50 10.04 -5.16
CA GLU A 220 -20.05 8.77 -5.75
C GLU A 220 -18.53 8.64 -5.68
N TRP A 221 -18.05 7.44 -5.35
CA TRP A 221 -16.64 7.13 -5.34
C TRP A 221 -16.09 6.88 -6.75
N ARG A 222 -14.93 7.45 -7.04
CA ARG A 222 -14.16 7.24 -8.27
C ARG A 222 -12.71 6.90 -7.95
N VAL A 223 -12.12 6.10 -8.82
CA VAL A 223 -10.69 5.83 -8.80
C VAL A 223 -9.98 6.85 -9.69
N ALA A 224 -9.17 7.70 -9.09
CA ALA A 224 -8.30 8.66 -9.78
C ALA A 224 -7.07 7.99 -10.38
N GLY A 225 -6.51 6.98 -9.68
CA GLY A 225 -5.29 6.28 -10.10
C GLY A 225 -5.01 5.02 -9.30
N VAL A 226 -3.95 4.35 -9.69
CA VAL A 226 -3.41 3.12 -9.09
C VAL A 226 -2.10 3.47 -8.40
N GLN A 227 -2.00 3.27 -7.10
CA GLN A 227 -0.78 3.49 -6.31
C GLN A 227 0.36 2.59 -6.78
N ILE A 228 1.54 3.16 -7.06
CA ILE A 228 2.69 2.41 -7.55
C ILE A 228 3.98 2.66 -6.77
N GLY A 229 4.13 3.79 -6.09
CA GLY A 229 5.37 4.13 -5.41
C GLY A 229 5.17 5.13 -4.28
N SER A 230 6.10 5.08 -3.32
CA SER A 230 6.12 5.94 -2.13
C SER A 230 7.28 6.92 -2.20
N VAL A 231 7.08 8.14 -1.69
CA VAL A 231 8.14 9.14 -1.58
C VAL A 231 9.04 8.79 -0.40
N VAL A 232 10.35 9.05 -0.54
CA VAL A 232 11.33 8.83 0.54
C VAL A 232 11.27 10.00 1.53
N ASP A 233 11.44 9.73 2.82
CA ASP A 233 11.57 10.68 3.93
C ASP A 233 10.35 11.53 4.30
N HIS A 234 9.25 11.46 3.56
CA HIS A 234 8.01 12.14 3.92
C HIS A 234 6.76 11.39 3.44
N ALA A 235 5.60 11.82 3.89
CA ALA A 235 4.32 11.29 3.42
C ALA A 235 4.10 11.58 1.94
N GLY A 236 3.51 10.63 1.23
CA GLY A 236 3.16 10.80 -0.15
C GLY A 236 3.62 9.67 -1.06
N GLY A 237 3.13 9.72 -2.28
CA GLY A 237 3.42 8.71 -3.29
C GLY A 237 3.06 9.15 -4.70
N ILE A 238 3.18 8.21 -5.61
CA ILE A 238 2.82 8.37 -7.01
C ILE A 238 1.83 7.28 -7.45
N ALA A 239 0.91 7.66 -8.31
CA ALA A 239 -0.09 6.76 -8.87
C ALA A 239 -0.18 6.92 -10.39
N VAL A 240 -0.43 5.81 -11.09
CA VAL A 240 -0.81 5.84 -12.51
C VAL A 240 -2.26 6.32 -12.61
N PRO A 241 -2.58 7.34 -13.42
CA PRO A 241 -3.95 7.79 -13.60
C PRO A 241 -4.87 6.67 -14.09
N ALA A 242 -6.06 6.55 -13.53
CA ALA A 242 -7.06 5.59 -14.00
C ALA A 242 -7.46 5.81 -15.46
N ALA A 243 -7.35 7.05 -15.95
CA ALA A 243 -7.54 7.41 -17.36
C ALA A 243 -6.55 6.75 -18.32
N ALA A 244 -5.37 6.32 -17.84
CA ALA A 244 -4.37 5.60 -18.64
C ALA A 244 -4.75 4.13 -18.90
N ILE A 245 -5.69 3.56 -18.14
CA ILE A 245 -6.13 2.17 -18.27
C ILE A 245 -7.27 2.10 -19.31
N PRO A 246 -7.08 1.51 -20.48
CA PRO A 246 -8.11 1.52 -21.52
C PRO A 246 -9.32 0.64 -21.13
N THR A 247 -10.51 1.05 -21.54
CA THR A 247 -11.76 0.29 -21.28
C THR A 247 -11.70 -1.11 -21.87
N SER A 248 -11.03 -1.28 -23.02
CA SER A 248 -10.83 -2.58 -23.67
C SER A 248 -10.00 -3.58 -22.85
N ALA A 249 -9.20 -3.11 -21.90
CA ALA A 249 -8.46 -3.99 -20.97
C ALA A 249 -9.36 -4.54 -19.84
N ILE A 250 -10.46 -3.85 -19.52
CA ILE A 250 -11.35 -4.19 -18.39
C ILE A 250 -12.52 -5.10 -18.86
N GLY A 251 -12.95 -4.95 -20.08
CA GLY A 251 -14.16 -5.61 -20.63
C GLY A 251 -13.91 -6.99 -21.26
N ARG A 252 -12.84 -7.70 -20.90
CA ARG A 252 -12.53 -9.05 -21.37
C ARG A 252 -13.01 -10.13 -20.42
#